data_a590fe0a3b8009f12139e5aabc433afb
#
_entry.id   a590fe0a3b8009f12139e5aabc433afb
#
_cell.length_a   1.000
_cell.length_b   1.000
_cell.length_c   1.000
_cell.angle_alpha   90.00
_cell.angle_beta   90.00
_cell.angle_gamma   90.00
#
_symmetry.space_group_name_H-M   'P 1'
#
loop_
_entity.id
_entity.type
_entity.pdbx_description
1 polymer ?
#
loop_
_entity_poly.entity_id
_entity_poly.type
_entity_poly.pdbx_seq_one_letter_code
_entity_poly.pdbx_strand_id
1 'polypeptide(L)' 'MSDISWDDVIKKEARGLNDVDFGEVQETSAEYVITKKGVASKDRFYLPMDKVVRFDGSKLHFNITEEEADQYKKD' A
#
# COMPACT_ATOMS: atom_id res chain seq x y z
N MET A 1 -2.03 -14.01 12.99
CA MET A 1 -1.22 -13.77 11.90
C MET A 1 -1.91 -13.90 10.58
N SER A 2 -1.64 -13.09 9.75
CA SER A 2 -2.43 -13.05 8.55
C SER A 2 -1.96 -14.07 7.53
N ASP A 3 -2.91 -14.55 6.76
CA ASP A 3 -2.65 -15.49 5.69
C ASP A 3 -2.73 -14.80 4.34
N ILE A 4 -2.20 -13.60 4.29
CA ILE A 4 -2.22 -12.82 3.07
C ILE A 4 -1.33 -13.47 2.02
N SER A 5 -1.91 -13.70 0.85
CA SER A 5 -1.13 -14.17 -0.29
C SER A 5 -0.53 -12.95 -0.96
N TRP A 6 0.76 -12.75 -0.77
CA TRP A 6 1.41 -11.55 -1.27
C TRP A 6 1.46 -11.47 -2.78
N ASP A 7 1.37 -12.61 -3.46
CA ASP A 7 1.27 -12.60 -4.92
C ASP A 7 -0.07 -12.01 -5.37
N ASP A 8 -1.11 -12.19 -4.55
CA ASP A 8 -2.44 -11.72 -4.90
C ASP A 8 -2.63 -10.23 -4.66
N VAL A 9 -1.79 -9.60 -3.85
CA VAL A 9 -1.95 -8.17 -3.59
C VAL A 9 -1.34 -7.32 -4.70
N ILE A 10 -0.49 -7.90 -5.52
CA ILE A 10 0.13 -7.14 -6.62
C ILE A 10 -0.97 -6.67 -7.57
N LYS A 11 -0.90 -5.40 -7.94
CA LYS A 11 -1.86 -4.72 -8.80
C LYS A 11 -3.23 -4.47 -8.15
N LYS A 12 -3.35 -4.76 -6.86
CA LYS A 12 -4.55 -4.41 -6.12
C LYS A 12 -4.38 -3.02 -5.52
N GLU A 13 -5.46 -2.44 -5.07
CA GLU A 13 -5.42 -1.10 -4.48
C GLU A 13 -4.87 -1.13 -3.07
N ALA A 14 -4.18 -0.06 -2.69
CA ALA A 14 -3.71 0.14 -1.33
C ALA A 14 -4.51 1.27 -0.71
N ARG A 15 -5.06 1.04 0.47
CA ARG A 15 -5.88 2.01 1.17
C ARG A 15 -5.38 2.20 2.60
N GLY A 16 -5.46 3.42 3.08
CA GLY A 16 -5.09 3.72 4.46
C GLY A 16 -6.33 3.95 5.31
N LEU A 17 -6.13 4.58 6.45
CA LEU A 17 -7.24 4.93 7.34
C LEU A 17 -8.17 5.89 6.62
N ASN A 18 -9.46 5.76 6.90
CA ASN A 18 -10.51 6.55 6.23
C ASN A 18 -10.54 6.31 4.73
N ASP A 19 -10.07 5.14 4.32
CA ASP A 19 -10.11 4.69 2.92
C ASP A 19 -9.30 5.60 1.99
N VAL A 20 -8.27 6.23 2.50
CA VAL A 20 -7.43 7.09 1.68
C VAL A 20 -6.69 6.23 0.64
N ASP A 21 -6.61 6.73 -0.57
CA ASP A 21 -6.06 6.01 -1.72
C ASP A 21 -4.55 6.18 -1.80
N PHE A 22 -3.82 5.07 -1.69
CA PHE A 22 -2.37 5.09 -1.83
C PHE A 22 -1.90 4.53 -3.18
N GLY A 23 -2.85 4.26 -4.07
CA GLY A 23 -2.52 3.79 -5.40
C GLY A 23 -2.55 2.27 -5.51
N GLU A 24 -1.85 1.77 -6.51
CA GLU A 24 -1.85 0.35 -6.85
C GLU A 24 -0.56 -0.28 -6.35
N VAL A 25 -0.68 -1.46 -5.76
CA VAL A 25 0.50 -2.20 -5.27
C VAL A 25 1.32 -2.66 -6.47
N GLN A 26 2.58 -2.26 -6.51
CA GLN A 26 3.49 -2.63 -7.59
C GLN A 26 4.37 -3.80 -7.20
N GLU A 27 4.79 -3.81 -5.94
CA GLU A 27 5.75 -4.80 -5.51
C GLU A 27 5.74 -4.88 -3.98
N THR A 28 6.13 -6.01 -3.45
CA THR A 28 6.24 -6.18 -2.00
C THR A 28 7.61 -6.75 -1.67
N SER A 29 8.10 -6.41 -0.47
CA SER A 29 9.34 -6.96 0.03
C SER A 29 9.13 -7.30 1.51
N ALA A 30 10.16 -7.77 2.17
CA ALA A 30 10.06 -8.11 3.58
C ALA A 30 9.74 -6.89 4.45
N GLU A 31 10.11 -5.70 4.02
CA GLU A 31 9.97 -4.49 4.82
C GLU A 31 8.96 -3.49 4.30
N TYR A 32 8.66 -3.53 3.01
CA TYR A 32 7.84 -2.51 2.37
C TYR A 32 6.84 -3.07 1.40
N VAL A 33 5.74 -2.33 1.24
CA VAL A 33 4.83 -2.50 0.12
C VAL A 33 5.00 -1.25 -0.73
N ILE A 34 5.35 -1.42 -1.98
CA ILE A 34 5.59 -0.29 -2.89
C ILE A 34 4.36 -0.08 -3.74
N THR A 35 3.79 1.12 -3.66
CA THR A 35 2.59 1.46 -4.43
C THR A 35 2.87 2.65 -5.33
N LYS A 36 2.07 2.78 -6.37
CA LYS A 36 2.18 3.88 -7.31
C LYS A 36 0.81 4.46 -7.54
N LYS A 37 0.67 5.76 -7.35
CA LYS A 37 -0.60 6.43 -7.49
C LYS A 37 -0.70 7.06 -8.87
N GLY A 38 -1.66 6.58 -9.67
CA GLY A 38 -1.89 7.09 -11.01
C GLY A 38 -0.91 6.55 -12.03
N VAL A 39 -1.28 6.63 -13.31
CA VAL A 39 -0.44 6.10 -14.38
C VAL A 39 0.59 7.12 -14.87
N ALA A 40 0.25 8.40 -14.80
CA ALA A 40 1.14 9.46 -15.26
C ALA A 40 1.95 10.05 -14.12
N SER A 41 1.64 9.69 -12.89
CA SER A 41 2.30 10.22 -11.72
C SER A 41 3.56 9.43 -11.40
N LYS A 42 4.56 10.10 -10.86
CA LYS A 42 5.75 9.42 -10.38
C LYS A 42 5.69 9.21 -8.88
N ASP A 43 4.54 9.52 -8.29
CA ASP A 43 4.36 9.36 -6.84
C ASP A 43 4.35 7.90 -6.47
N ARG A 44 5.31 7.51 -5.69
CA ARG A 44 5.40 6.15 -5.15
C ARG A 44 5.44 6.21 -3.65
N PHE A 45 4.81 5.24 -3.03
CA PHE A 45 4.84 5.12 -1.58
C PHE A 45 5.57 3.85 -1.21
N TYR A 46 6.46 3.96 -0.23
CA TYR A 46 7.15 2.82 0.35
C TYR A 46 6.54 2.60 1.72
N LEU A 47 5.41 1.90 1.73
CA LEU A 47 4.62 1.73 2.95
C LEU A 47 5.19 0.61 3.79
N PRO A 48 5.40 0.84 5.09
CA PRO A 48 5.97 -0.20 5.96
C PRO A 48 5.10 -1.44 6.00
N MET A 49 5.72 -2.59 5.88
CA MET A 49 5.00 -3.86 5.93
C MET A 49 4.28 -4.04 7.26
N ASP A 50 4.85 -3.55 8.35
CA ASP A 50 4.26 -3.73 9.67
C ASP A 50 3.02 -2.85 9.91
N LYS A 51 2.67 -2.01 8.94
CA LYS A 51 1.43 -1.22 9.01
C LYS A 51 0.29 -1.88 8.24
N VAL A 52 0.53 -3.01 7.62
CA VAL A 52 -0.53 -3.75 6.93
C VAL A 52 -1.50 -4.31 7.96
N VAL A 53 -2.78 -4.06 7.74
CA VAL A 53 -3.84 -4.54 8.63
C VAL A 53 -4.47 -5.80 8.09
N ARG A 54 -4.90 -5.78 6.83
CA ARG A 54 -5.57 -6.92 6.21
C ARG A 54 -5.66 -6.73 4.70
N PHE A 55 -5.99 -7.81 4.04
CA PHE A 55 -6.27 -7.80 2.61
C PHE A 55 -7.65 -8.41 2.42
N ASP A 56 -8.55 -7.67 1.80
CA ASP A 56 -9.94 -8.13 1.64
C ASP A 56 -10.23 -8.76 0.28
N GLY A 57 -9.20 -9.02 -0.50
CA GLY A 57 -9.34 -9.61 -1.83
C GLY A 57 -9.32 -8.57 -2.95
N SER A 58 -9.65 -7.34 -2.62
CA SER A 58 -9.64 -6.23 -3.60
C SER A 58 -8.70 -5.12 -3.19
N LYS A 59 -8.56 -4.89 -1.89
CA LYS A 59 -7.76 -3.79 -1.36
C LYS A 59 -6.90 -4.24 -0.21
N LEU A 60 -5.67 -3.79 -0.20
CA LEU A 60 -4.75 -4.01 0.90
C LEU A 60 -4.87 -2.80 1.84
N HIS A 61 -5.22 -3.05 3.09
CA HIS A 61 -5.50 -2.01 4.06
C HIS A 61 -4.33 -1.77 5.00
N PHE A 62 -4.02 -0.49 5.22
CA PHE A 62 -2.91 -0.07 6.06
C PHE A 62 -3.39 0.78 7.22
N ASN A 63 -2.71 0.69 8.35
CA ASN A 63 -2.94 1.55 9.49
C ASN A 63 -2.08 2.81 9.34
N ILE A 64 -2.37 3.60 8.31
CA ILE A 64 -1.60 4.78 7.95
C ILE A 64 -2.57 5.89 7.57
N THR A 65 -2.39 7.08 8.15
CA THR A 65 -3.21 8.23 7.78
C THR A 65 -2.63 8.85 6.49
N GLU A 66 -3.42 9.71 5.87
CA GLU A 66 -2.97 10.40 4.68
C GLU A 66 -1.73 11.25 4.99
N GLU A 67 -1.70 11.89 6.15
CA GLU A 67 -0.55 12.67 6.55
C GLU A 67 0.70 11.84 6.75
N GLU A 68 0.54 10.68 7.38
CA GLU A 68 1.66 9.78 7.59
C GLU A 68 2.23 9.26 6.28
N ALA A 69 1.35 9.04 5.31
CA ALA A 69 1.78 8.51 4.02
C ALA A 69 2.75 9.43 3.30
N ASP A 70 2.64 10.73 3.53
CA ASP A 70 3.56 11.69 2.92
C ASP A 70 5.01 11.42 3.30
N GLN A 71 5.23 10.82 4.47
CA GLN A 71 6.57 10.48 4.94
C GLN A 71 7.15 9.31 4.16
N TYR A 72 6.29 8.51 3.56
CA TYR A 72 6.72 7.32 2.83
C TYR A 72 6.71 7.52 1.32
N LYS A 73 6.38 8.72 0.89
CA LYS A 73 6.30 9.05 -0.52
C LYS A 73 7.69 9.28 -1.09
N LYS A 74 7.94 8.70 -2.24
CA LYS A 74 9.20 8.86 -2.96
C LYS A 74 8.93 9.18 -4.41
N ASP A 75 9.77 10.00 -4.98
CA ASP A 75 9.67 10.34 -6.40
C ASP A 75 10.43 9.35 -7.27
#